data_c772cf21dadfba3e517e5d0b3fcdae8c
#
_entry.id   c772cf21dadfba3e517e5d0b3fcdae8c
#
_cell.length_a   1.000
_cell.length_b   1.000
_cell.length_c   1.000
_cell.angle_alpha   90.00
_cell.angle_beta   90.00
_cell.angle_gamma   90.00
#
_symmetry.space_group_name_H-M   'P 1'
#
loop_
_entity.id
_entity.type
_entity.pdbx_description
1 polymer ?
#
loop_
_entity_poly.entity_id
_entity_poly.type
_entity_poly.pdbx_seq_one_letter_code
_entity_poly.pdbx_strand_id
1 'polypeptide(L)'
;MIAKTLSFLVSDTPILILTEGTARVDNHKYKDTFHTKAKMIPFDDVEDFIGHAPGGVCPFGIKEGIPVYLDESLKKFDTVYPAAGNDHSAVRLTIAELEAVADAEKWVDVCKE
;
A
#
# COMPACT_ATOMS: atom_id res chain seq x y z
N MET A 1 -14.29 2.73 6.06
CA MET A 1 -13.02 3.49 5.93
C MET A 1 -12.35 3.16 4.61
N ILE A 2 -11.85 4.16 3.90
CA ILE A 2 -11.18 3.94 2.63
C ILE A 2 -9.69 3.76 2.88
N ALA A 3 -9.12 2.67 2.37
CA ALA A 3 -7.69 2.42 2.44
C ALA A 3 -7.03 2.93 1.16
N LYS A 4 -5.86 3.53 1.31
CA LYS A 4 -5.07 3.96 0.16
C LYS A 4 -3.86 3.05 -0.02
N THR A 5 -3.42 2.91 -1.25
CA THR A 5 -2.25 2.12 -1.61
C THR A 5 -1.14 3.07 -2.04
N LEU A 6 -0.02 3.00 -1.35
CA LEU A 6 1.15 3.82 -1.66
C LEU A 6 2.24 2.95 -2.28
N SER A 7 2.92 3.48 -3.28
CA SER A 7 3.99 2.78 -3.97
C SER A 7 5.34 3.44 -3.69
N PHE A 8 6.31 2.63 -3.29
CA PHE A 8 7.65 3.10 -2.93
C PHE A 8 8.72 2.25 -3.61
N LEU A 9 9.93 2.80 -3.68
CA LEU A 9 11.12 2.05 -4.09
C LEU A 9 12.00 1.84 -2.86
N VAL A 10 12.35 0.59 -2.60
CA VAL A 10 13.32 0.21 -1.58
C VAL A 10 14.51 -0.41 -2.31
N SER A 11 15.64 0.31 -2.33
CA SER A 11 16.82 -0.14 -3.08
C SER A 11 16.49 -0.54 -4.52
N ASP A 12 15.73 0.32 -5.20
CA ASP A 12 15.26 0.14 -6.59
C ASP A 12 14.23 -1.00 -6.77
N THR A 13 13.74 -1.58 -5.68
CA THR A 13 12.70 -2.60 -5.73
C THR A 13 11.34 -1.97 -5.40
N PRO A 14 10.32 -2.11 -6.27
CA PRO A 14 9.01 -1.55 -5.99
C PRO A 14 8.30 -2.34 -4.87
N ILE A 15 7.63 -1.61 -3.98
CA ILE A 15 6.77 -2.20 -2.94
C ILE A 15 5.47 -1.41 -2.87
N LEU A 16 4.44 -2.04 -2.31
CA LEU A 16 3.17 -1.38 -2.01
C LEU A 16 2.92 -1.43 -0.51
N ILE A 17 2.39 -0.32 0.02
CA ILE A 17 1.98 -0.24 1.43
C ILE A 17 0.55 0.27 1.45
N LEU A 18 -0.35 -0.50 2.06
CA LEU A 18 -1.73 -0.08 2.28
C LEU A 18 -1.84 0.58 3.64
N THR A 19 -2.49 1.75 3.68
CA THR A 19 -2.67 2.52 4.91
C THR A 19 -4.10 3.00 5.02
N GLU A 20 -4.48 3.43 6.23
CA GLU A 20 -5.73 4.17 6.42
C GLU A 20 -5.67 5.45 5.56
N GLY A 21 -6.79 5.82 4.93
CA GLY A 21 -6.81 6.88 3.91
C GLY A 21 -6.30 8.25 4.35
N THR A 22 -6.42 8.58 5.64
CA THR A 22 -5.94 9.86 6.17
C THR A 22 -4.57 9.76 6.83
N ALA A 23 -4.03 8.56 7.00
CA ALA A 23 -2.73 8.37 7.62
C ALA A 23 -1.61 8.91 6.73
N ARG A 24 -0.54 9.36 7.36
CA ARG A 24 0.64 9.88 6.66
C ARG A 24 1.85 9.06 7.02
N VAL A 25 2.72 8.82 6.05
CA VAL A 25 3.97 8.11 6.29
C VAL A 25 4.87 8.98 7.17
N ASP A 26 5.40 8.36 8.24
CA ASP A 26 6.40 8.97 9.09
C ASP A 26 7.77 8.51 8.58
N ASN A 27 8.59 9.44 8.13
CA ASN A 27 9.88 9.10 7.53
C ASN A 27 10.81 8.36 8.49
N HIS A 28 10.74 8.66 9.78
CA HIS A 28 11.55 7.99 10.78
C HIS A 28 11.14 6.53 10.96
N LYS A 29 9.83 6.29 11.06
CA LYS A 29 9.30 4.92 11.17
C LYS A 29 9.58 4.11 9.90
N TYR A 30 9.43 4.74 8.74
CA TYR A 30 9.72 4.09 7.47
C TYR A 30 11.19 3.65 7.42
N LYS A 31 12.11 4.55 7.77
CA LYS A 31 13.54 4.25 7.77
C LYS A 31 13.87 3.13 8.76
N ASP A 32 13.24 3.12 9.93
CA ASP A 32 13.45 2.05 10.91
C ASP A 32 12.97 0.70 10.40
N THR A 33 11.93 0.68 9.58
CA THR A 33 11.35 -0.55 9.05
C THR A 33 12.09 -1.07 7.82
N PHE A 34 12.40 -0.19 6.87
CA PHE A 34 12.98 -0.56 5.59
C PHE A 34 14.46 -0.20 5.45
N HIS A 35 15.04 0.45 6.46
CA HIS A 35 16.47 0.81 6.51
C HIS A 35 16.90 1.76 5.38
N THR A 36 15.96 2.52 4.84
CA THR A 36 16.22 3.53 3.82
C THR A 36 15.15 4.61 3.90
N LYS A 37 15.43 5.78 3.31
CA LYS A 37 14.45 6.86 3.27
C LYS A 37 13.26 6.49 2.40
N ALA A 38 12.09 7.01 2.77
CA ALA A 38 10.88 6.84 1.96
C ALA A 38 11.09 7.50 0.60
N LYS A 39 10.92 6.74 -0.48
CA LYS A 39 11.05 7.24 -1.83
C LYS A 39 9.89 6.72 -2.64
N MET A 40 8.91 7.57 -2.91
CA MET A 40 7.77 7.19 -3.72
C MET A 40 8.19 6.97 -5.17
N ILE A 41 7.51 6.03 -5.82
CA ILE A 41 7.71 5.82 -7.25
C ILE A 41 7.21 7.07 -7.98
N PRO A 42 8.01 7.67 -8.89
CA PRO A 42 7.56 8.83 -9.65
C PRO A 42 6.25 8.54 -10.38
N PHE A 43 5.36 9.54 -10.43
CA PHE A 43 4.04 9.40 -11.04
C PHE A 43 4.09 8.77 -12.43
N ASP A 44 5.04 9.20 -13.27
CA ASP A 44 5.15 8.70 -14.65
C ASP A 44 5.67 7.27 -14.73
N ASP A 45 6.24 6.74 -13.66
CA ASP A 45 6.84 5.41 -13.65
C ASP A 45 5.96 4.35 -12.95
N VAL A 46 4.87 4.77 -12.30
CA VAL A 46 4.04 3.85 -11.49
C VAL A 46 3.52 2.69 -12.32
N GLU A 47 2.99 2.96 -13.50
CA GLU A 47 2.44 1.90 -14.36
C GLU A 47 3.50 0.89 -14.77
N ASP A 48 4.71 1.37 -15.09
CA ASP A 48 5.80 0.50 -15.50
C ASP A 48 6.27 -0.42 -14.37
N PHE A 49 6.35 0.12 -13.14
CA PHE A 49 6.79 -0.65 -11.99
C PHE A 49 5.71 -1.56 -11.41
N ILE A 50 4.49 -1.07 -11.31
CA ILE A 50 3.42 -1.74 -10.55
C ILE A 50 2.44 -2.49 -11.46
N GLY A 51 2.17 -1.96 -12.65
CA GLY A 51 1.20 -2.55 -13.56
C GLY A 51 -0.17 -1.88 -13.52
N HIS A 52 -0.32 -0.81 -12.73
CA HIS A 52 -1.53 0.00 -12.68
C HIS A 52 -1.20 1.45 -12.96
N ALA A 53 -2.13 2.18 -13.59
CA ALA A 53 -2.01 3.61 -13.76
C ALA A 53 -2.00 4.30 -12.38
N PRO A 54 -1.35 5.49 -12.25
CA PRO A 54 -1.19 6.13 -10.95
C PRO A 54 -2.47 6.36 -10.16
N GLY A 55 -3.58 6.68 -10.81
CA GLY A 55 -4.85 6.89 -10.11
C GLY A 55 -5.57 5.61 -9.71
N GLY A 56 -5.11 4.46 -10.18
CA GLY A 56 -5.75 3.17 -9.93
C GLY A 56 -4.88 2.15 -9.21
N VAL A 57 -3.82 2.59 -8.54
CA VAL A 57 -2.94 1.66 -7.82
C VAL A 57 -3.71 0.95 -6.71
N CYS A 58 -3.66 -0.38 -6.72
CA CYS A 58 -4.33 -1.22 -5.73
C CYS A 58 -3.49 -2.49 -5.51
N PRO A 59 -3.79 -3.28 -4.45
CA PRO A 59 -2.99 -4.48 -4.16
C PRO A 59 -3.33 -5.68 -5.03
N PHE A 60 -4.28 -5.56 -5.95
CA PHE A 60 -4.76 -6.67 -6.78
C PHE A 60 -4.29 -6.52 -8.22
N GLY A 61 -3.97 -7.64 -8.89
CA GLY A 61 -3.58 -7.61 -10.29
C GLY A 61 -2.28 -6.88 -10.58
N ILE A 62 -1.41 -6.74 -9.60
CA ILE A 62 -0.10 -6.10 -9.77
C ILE A 62 0.89 -7.07 -10.41
N LYS A 63 2.02 -6.53 -10.87
CA LYS A 63 3.08 -7.36 -11.43
C LYS A 63 3.58 -8.34 -10.39
N GLU A 64 3.94 -9.54 -10.84
CA GLU A 64 4.46 -10.58 -9.97
C GLU A 64 5.76 -10.15 -9.30
N GLY A 65 5.93 -10.58 -8.05
CA GLY A 65 7.15 -10.30 -7.30
C GLY A 65 7.18 -8.97 -6.56
N ILE A 66 6.06 -8.22 -6.56
CA ILE A 66 5.99 -6.95 -5.82
C ILE A 66 5.46 -7.23 -4.41
N PRO A 67 6.26 -6.99 -3.35
CA PRO A 67 5.78 -7.18 -1.99
C PRO A 67 4.69 -6.18 -1.62
N VAL A 68 3.67 -6.66 -0.92
CA VAL A 68 2.59 -5.82 -0.39
C VAL A 68 2.66 -5.84 1.12
N TYR A 69 2.65 -4.67 1.75
CA TYR A 69 2.65 -4.52 3.21
C TYR A 69 1.36 -3.86 3.66
N LEU A 70 0.90 -4.22 4.85
CA LEU A 70 -0.26 -3.59 5.48
C LEU A 70 0.22 -2.78 6.68
N ASP A 71 -0.17 -1.51 6.75
CA ASP A 71 0.21 -0.65 7.86
C ASP A 71 -0.72 -0.83 9.06
N GLU A 72 -0.17 -0.69 10.27
CA GLU A 72 -0.93 -0.82 11.51
C GLU A 72 -2.10 0.15 11.61
N SER A 73 -2.08 1.27 10.87
CA SER A 73 -3.19 2.22 10.85
C SER A 73 -4.51 1.58 10.40
N LEU A 74 -4.44 0.49 9.62
CA LEU A 74 -5.62 -0.23 9.17
C LEU A 74 -6.33 -0.98 10.30
N LYS A 75 -5.61 -1.36 11.35
CA LYS A 75 -6.15 -2.17 12.44
C LYS A 75 -7.13 -1.43 13.34
N LYS A 76 -7.29 -0.14 13.15
CA LYS A 76 -8.26 0.67 13.90
C LYS A 76 -9.69 0.44 13.43
N PHE A 77 -9.88 -0.26 12.32
CA PHE A 77 -11.17 -0.45 11.67
C PHE A 77 -11.46 -1.93 11.45
N ASP A 78 -12.73 -2.29 11.49
CA ASP A 78 -13.17 -3.66 11.26
C ASP A 78 -13.20 -4.01 9.78
N THR A 79 -13.52 -3.02 8.94
CA THR A 79 -13.60 -3.20 7.48
C THR A 79 -12.95 -2.03 6.77
N VAL A 80 -12.45 -2.30 5.57
CA VAL A 80 -11.78 -1.30 4.73
C VAL A 80 -12.29 -1.40 3.29
N TYR A 81 -12.10 -0.30 2.54
CA TYR A 81 -12.45 -0.23 1.12
C TYR A 81 -11.21 0.13 0.32
N PRO A 82 -10.37 -0.85 -0.03
CA PRO A 82 -9.23 -0.57 -0.91
C PRO A 82 -9.71 -0.37 -2.35
N ALA A 83 -8.97 0.41 -3.13
CA ALA A 83 -9.25 0.56 -4.55
C ALA A 83 -9.14 -0.80 -5.25
N ALA A 84 -9.99 -1.02 -6.25
CA ALA A 84 -10.06 -2.30 -6.97
C ALA A 84 -9.60 -2.20 -8.42
N GLY A 85 -8.53 -1.44 -8.67
CA GLY A 85 -7.93 -1.32 -9.99
C GLY A 85 -8.37 -0.11 -10.77
N ASN A 86 -9.29 0.70 -10.25
CA ASN A 86 -9.68 1.98 -10.82
C ASN A 86 -10.21 2.89 -9.71
N ASP A 87 -10.31 4.18 -9.99
CA ASP A 87 -10.69 5.18 -8.99
C ASP A 87 -12.19 5.24 -8.70
N HIS A 88 -12.99 4.44 -9.39
CA HIS A 88 -14.45 4.42 -9.21
C HIS A 88 -14.94 3.18 -8.46
N SER A 89 -14.09 2.19 -8.28
CA SER A 89 -14.47 0.91 -7.68
C SER A 89 -13.77 0.71 -6.34
N ALA A 90 -14.52 0.16 -5.38
CA ALA A 90 -13.97 -0.25 -4.10
C ALA A 90 -14.62 -1.54 -3.66
N VAL A 91 -13.88 -2.39 -2.98
CA VAL A 91 -14.36 -3.66 -2.45
C VAL A 91 -14.36 -3.54 -0.93
N ARG A 92 -15.46 -3.97 -0.30
CA ARG A 92 -15.52 -4.00 1.17
C ARG A 92 -14.91 -5.29 1.67
N LEU A 93 -13.87 -5.18 2.50
CA LEU A 93 -13.17 -6.33 3.07
C LEU A 93 -12.98 -6.15 4.57
N THR A 94 -13.04 -7.27 5.31
CA THR A 94 -12.54 -7.27 6.68
C THR A 94 -11.01 -7.21 6.62
N ILE A 95 -10.38 -6.92 7.74
CA ILE A 95 -8.92 -6.88 7.80
C ILE A 95 -8.33 -8.26 7.46
N ALA A 96 -8.94 -9.33 7.95
CA ALA A 96 -8.48 -10.69 7.65
C ALA A 96 -8.61 -11.02 6.15
N GLU A 97 -9.72 -10.59 5.52
CA GLU A 97 -9.91 -10.79 4.09
C GLU A 97 -8.90 -9.99 3.27
N LEU A 98 -8.64 -8.74 3.67
CA LEU A 98 -7.64 -7.90 3.01
C LEU A 98 -6.27 -8.56 3.04
N GLU A 99 -5.85 -9.06 4.20
CA GLU A 99 -4.56 -9.72 4.35
C GLU A 99 -4.42 -10.92 3.42
N ALA A 100 -5.47 -11.73 3.32
CA ALA A 100 -5.47 -12.91 2.46
C ALA A 100 -5.49 -12.55 0.97
N VAL A 101 -6.36 -11.62 0.56
CA VAL A 101 -6.56 -11.27 -0.84
C VAL A 101 -5.36 -10.50 -1.40
N ALA A 102 -4.76 -9.64 -0.59
CA ALA A 102 -3.59 -8.85 -1.00
C ALA A 102 -2.30 -9.68 -0.99
N ASP A 103 -2.34 -10.89 -0.42
CA ASP A 103 -1.15 -11.73 -0.25
C ASP A 103 -0.03 -10.94 0.42
N ALA A 104 -0.35 -10.31 1.55
CA ALA A 104 0.54 -9.38 2.21
C ALA A 104 1.77 -10.06 2.79
N GLU A 105 2.95 -9.44 2.57
CA GLU A 105 4.23 -9.91 3.13
C GLU A 105 4.18 -9.88 4.65
N LYS A 106 3.82 -8.74 5.22
CA LYS A 106 3.71 -8.57 6.66
C LYS A 106 3.07 -7.23 7.02
N TRP A 107 2.78 -7.08 8.29
CA TRP A 107 2.33 -5.81 8.86
C TRP A 107 3.52 -4.92 9.19
N VAL A 108 3.36 -3.62 8.98
CA VAL A 108 4.39 -2.62 9.29
C VAL A 108 3.76 -1.45 10.03
N ASP A 109 4.59 -0.67 10.72
CA ASP A 109 4.17 0.56 11.39
C ASP A 109 5.03 1.70 10.84
N VAL A 110 4.55 2.31 9.77
CA VAL A 110 5.29 3.38 9.07
C VAL A 110 4.53 4.69 9.01
N CYS A 111 3.34 4.74 9.58
CA CYS A 111 2.50 5.95 9.56
C CYS A 111 2.42 6.62 10.91
N LYS A 112 2.19 7.93 10.87
CA LYS A 112 1.87 8.74 12.06
C LYS A 112 0.42 9.22 11.95
N GLU A 113 -0.18 9.47 13.06
CA GLU A 113 -1.53 10.01 13.12
C GLU A 113 -1.53 11.55 13.10
#